data_ac933b31ed45b05a65efb72067697336
#
_entry.id   ac933b31ed45b05a65efb72067697336
#
_cell.length_a   1.000
_cell.length_b   1.000
_cell.length_c   1.000
_cell.angle_alpha   90.00
_cell.angle_beta   90.00
_cell.angle_gamma   90.00
#
_symmetry.space_group_name_H-M   'P 1'
#
loop_
_entity.id
_entity.type
_entity.pdbx_description
1 polymer ?
#
loop_
_entity_poly.entity_id
_entity_poly.type
_entity_poly.pdbx_seq_one_letter_code
_entity_poly.pdbx_strand_id
1 'polypeptide(L)'
;CEPGTFALPVADVDHTMSVLGLVLLDSGDYARSGGYGSPSAEALRFLAEVPEMMATQSQKQAGSHETAQSQEKAVPCMVFQHFPVQQYYQLLKPAAANAARAIEGYRNFAGKHYVLDEEKTLPGSYLGEGVSCPDADSGEFAILEQHDYFAISAGHDHRNAFVGTVPVSREMASADAQTAASPGKVGGLMMIASPTSGFGSYGPVPQKRAARLIEFDIRHPYEPRTQLLEYGELVGKPSAGKAYAYGMTSESKPESEGVDLLHRPTWWSKLLTWLRKK
;
A
#
# COMPACT_ATOMS: atom_id res chain seq x y z
N CYS A 1 -4.54 0.96 -22.42
CA CYS A 1 -4.03 0.51 -21.10
C CYS A 1 -3.98 -1.00 -21.07
N GLU A 2 -2.97 -1.55 -20.45
CA GLU A 2 -2.86 -2.99 -20.20
C GLU A 2 -3.94 -3.44 -19.21
N PRO A 3 -4.38 -4.70 -19.24
CA PRO A 3 -5.27 -5.25 -18.24
C PRO A 3 -4.68 -5.04 -16.83
N GLY A 4 -5.50 -4.57 -15.91
CA GLY A 4 -5.05 -4.27 -14.52
C GLY A 4 -4.64 -2.82 -14.27
N THR A 5 -4.43 -2.01 -15.32
CA THR A 5 -4.10 -0.59 -15.20
C THR A 5 -5.28 0.26 -15.67
N PHE A 6 -5.90 1.00 -14.76
CA PHE A 6 -7.03 1.89 -15.05
C PHE A 6 -7.19 2.96 -13.97
N ALA A 7 -8.00 3.96 -14.25
CA ALA A 7 -8.28 5.04 -13.32
C ALA A 7 -9.80 5.29 -13.21
N LEU A 8 -10.23 5.61 -12.00
CA LEU A 8 -11.62 5.89 -11.66
C LEU A 8 -11.73 7.32 -11.14
N PRO A 9 -12.48 8.20 -11.80
CA PRO A 9 -12.76 9.52 -11.28
C PRO A 9 -13.80 9.45 -10.16
N VAL A 10 -13.59 10.23 -9.11
CA VAL A 10 -14.58 10.51 -8.08
C VAL A 10 -15.11 11.91 -8.33
N ALA A 11 -16.41 12.02 -8.61
CA ALA A 11 -17.06 13.29 -8.88
C ALA A 11 -17.44 14.04 -7.60
N ASP A 12 -17.62 15.34 -7.74
CA ASP A 12 -18.24 16.16 -6.71
C ASP A 12 -19.73 15.80 -6.50
N VAL A 13 -20.37 16.48 -5.57
CA VAL A 13 -21.79 16.22 -5.20
C VAL A 13 -22.74 16.46 -6.38
N ASP A 14 -22.43 17.41 -7.24
CA ASP A 14 -23.25 17.80 -8.39
C ASP A 14 -22.88 17.00 -9.66
N HIS A 15 -21.91 16.09 -9.57
CA HIS A 15 -21.39 15.29 -10.68
C HIS A 15 -20.86 16.13 -11.86
N THR A 16 -20.38 17.35 -11.58
CA THR A 16 -19.92 18.28 -12.60
C THR A 16 -18.41 18.21 -12.81
N MET A 17 -17.64 17.89 -11.75
CA MET A 17 -16.19 17.85 -11.80
C MET A 17 -15.63 16.63 -11.07
N SER A 18 -14.50 16.12 -11.55
CA SER A 18 -13.73 15.14 -10.81
C SER A 18 -12.92 15.84 -9.71
N VAL A 19 -13.07 15.40 -8.49
CA VAL A 19 -12.36 15.96 -7.31
C VAL A 19 -11.20 15.09 -6.88
N LEU A 20 -11.20 13.82 -7.26
CA LEU A 20 -10.20 12.82 -6.88
C LEU A 20 -10.09 11.75 -7.96
N GLY A 21 -8.87 11.29 -8.24
CA GLY A 21 -8.59 10.13 -9.08
C GLY A 21 -8.12 8.94 -8.26
N LEU A 22 -8.73 7.77 -8.48
CA LEU A 22 -8.26 6.50 -7.94
C LEU A 22 -7.64 5.70 -9.07
N VAL A 23 -6.34 5.45 -9.00
CA VAL A 23 -5.57 4.79 -10.06
C VAL A 23 -5.17 3.39 -9.57
N LEU A 24 -5.60 2.37 -10.30
CA LEU A 24 -5.10 1.01 -10.12
C LEU A 24 -4.00 0.78 -11.14
N LEU A 25 -2.83 0.38 -10.65
CA LEU A 25 -1.63 0.19 -11.45
C LEU A 25 -1.20 -1.28 -11.39
N ASP A 26 -1.05 -1.90 -12.55
CA ASP A 26 -0.34 -3.18 -12.64
C ASP A 26 1.14 -2.94 -12.35
N SER A 27 1.59 -3.39 -11.20
CA SER A 27 2.97 -3.23 -10.74
C SER A 27 3.95 -4.24 -11.33
N GLY A 28 3.49 -5.05 -12.30
CA GLY A 28 4.28 -6.08 -12.97
C GLY A 28 4.19 -7.46 -12.31
N ASP A 29 4.96 -8.39 -12.83
CA ASP A 29 5.06 -9.79 -12.43
C ASP A 29 6.48 -10.07 -11.91
N TYR A 30 6.87 -11.33 -11.80
CA TYR A 30 8.24 -11.73 -11.46
C TYR A 30 9.24 -11.30 -12.54
N ALA A 31 10.35 -10.73 -12.12
CA ALA A 31 11.44 -10.39 -13.04
C ALA A 31 12.18 -11.65 -13.50
N ARG A 32 12.55 -11.71 -14.78
CA ARG A 32 13.31 -12.85 -15.35
C ARG A 32 14.68 -13.05 -14.66
N SER A 33 15.26 -11.99 -14.10
CA SER A 33 16.49 -12.01 -13.30
C SER A 33 16.29 -12.49 -11.86
N GLY A 34 15.06 -12.82 -11.49
CA GLY A 34 14.61 -13.10 -10.12
C GLY A 34 14.18 -11.83 -9.39
N GLY A 35 13.37 -11.98 -8.35
CA GLY A 35 12.71 -10.88 -7.66
C GLY A 35 11.48 -10.40 -8.41
N TYR A 36 11.07 -9.18 -8.16
CA TYR A 36 9.84 -8.60 -8.69
C TYR A 36 10.11 -7.65 -9.84
N GLY A 37 9.18 -7.61 -10.80
CA GLY A 37 9.18 -6.67 -11.89
C GLY A 37 8.65 -5.30 -11.47
N SER A 38 8.49 -4.43 -12.45
CA SER A 38 7.99 -3.06 -12.29
C SER A 38 6.87 -2.81 -13.29
N PRO A 39 6.09 -1.74 -13.14
CA PRO A 39 5.11 -1.34 -14.14
C PRO A 39 5.74 -1.21 -15.53
N SER A 40 4.97 -1.51 -16.55
CA SER A 40 5.43 -1.34 -17.94
C SER A 40 5.64 0.14 -18.29
N ALA A 41 6.40 0.40 -19.34
CA ALA A 41 6.57 1.77 -19.83
C ALA A 41 5.24 2.41 -20.29
N GLU A 42 4.26 1.61 -20.72
CA GLU A 42 2.92 2.07 -21.07
C GLU A 42 2.13 2.43 -19.81
N ALA A 43 2.19 1.61 -18.78
CA ALA A 43 1.56 1.88 -17.48
C ALA A 43 2.13 3.15 -16.83
N LEU A 44 3.45 3.36 -16.91
CA LEU A 44 4.09 4.58 -16.41
C LEU A 44 3.70 5.84 -17.19
N ARG A 45 3.55 5.75 -18.51
CA ARG A 45 3.01 6.88 -19.32
C ARG A 45 1.58 7.18 -18.93
N PHE A 46 0.74 6.17 -18.81
CA PHE A 46 -0.63 6.34 -18.34
C PHE A 46 -0.67 7.04 -16.98
N LEU A 47 0.17 6.60 -16.05
CA LEU A 47 0.28 7.22 -14.73
C LEU A 47 0.61 8.72 -14.82
N ALA A 48 1.51 9.13 -15.71
CA ALA A 48 1.84 10.53 -15.92
C ALA A 48 0.69 11.37 -16.50
N GLU A 49 -0.16 10.78 -17.32
CA GLU A 49 -1.21 11.47 -18.08
C GLU A 49 -2.55 11.55 -17.31
N VAL A 50 -2.82 10.63 -16.39
CA VAL A 50 -4.14 10.49 -15.73
C VAL A 50 -4.64 11.77 -15.05
N PRO A 51 -3.85 12.50 -14.24
CA PRO A 51 -4.34 13.69 -13.55
C PRO A 51 -4.89 14.77 -14.49
N GLU A 52 -4.21 15.02 -15.60
CA GLU A 52 -4.62 15.99 -16.62
C GLU A 52 -5.79 15.47 -17.46
N MET A 53 -5.76 14.19 -17.81
CA MET A 53 -6.82 13.55 -18.57
C MET A 53 -8.17 13.60 -17.84
N MET A 54 -8.19 13.38 -16.53
CA MET A 54 -9.39 13.49 -15.70
C MET A 54 -9.93 14.92 -15.63
N ALA A 55 -9.05 15.93 -15.54
CA ALA A 55 -9.44 17.33 -15.57
C ALA A 55 -10.13 17.69 -16.89
N THR A 56 -9.54 17.29 -18.01
CA THR A 56 -10.08 17.54 -19.35
C THR A 56 -11.44 16.86 -19.57
N GLN A 57 -11.63 15.64 -19.05
CA GLN A 57 -12.90 14.93 -19.15
C GLN A 57 -14.01 15.63 -18.37
N SER A 58 -13.70 16.13 -17.18
CA SER A 58 -14.66 16.86 -16.35
C SER A 58 -15.17 18.13 -17.03
N GLN A 59 -14.30 18.89 -17.67
CA GLN A 59 -14.68 20.11 -18.38
C GLN A 59 -15.59 19.83 -19.57
N LYS A 60 -15.36 18.75 -20.32
CA LYS A 60 -16.22 18.34 -21.44
C LYS A 60 -17.62 17.95 -20.96
N GLN A 61 -17.74 17.31 -19.80
CA GLN A 61 -19.04 16.94 -19.22
C GLN A 61 -19.81 18.15 -18.71
N ALA A 62 -19.13 19.14 -18.15
CA ALA A 62 -19.78 20.37 -17.67
C ALA A 62 -20.33 21.29 -18.76
N GLY A 63 -20.11 20.98 -20.04
CA GLY A 63 -20.64 21.75 -21.17
C GLY A 63 -20.17 23.19 -21.26
N SER A 64 -19.10 23.53 -20.54
CA SER A 64 -18.55 24.88 -20.52
C SER A 64 -17.82 25.21 -21.82
N HIS A 65 -18.54 25.88 -22.74
CA HIS A 65 -18.01 26.52 -23.93
C HIS A 65 -17.38 27.89 -23.64
N GLU A 66 -17.16 28.25 -22.38
CA GLU A 66 -16.70 29.60 -22.04
C GLU A 66 -15.28 29.64 -21.48
N THR A 67 -14.50 30.41 -22.23
CA THR A 67 -13.24 31.08 -21.90
C THR A 67 -12.06 30.23 -21.43
N ALA A 68 -11.17 29.99 -22.37
CA ALA A 68 -9.83 29.45 -22.29
C ALA A 68 -8.85 30.23 -21.38
N GLN A 69 -9.17 30.49 -20.12
CA GLN A 69 -8.25 31.14 -19.17
C GLN A 69 -8.28 30.54 -17.75
N SER A 70 -9.10 29.53 -17.45
CA SER A 70 -8.86 28.74 -16.24
C SER A 70 -7.78 27.72 -16.57
N GLN A 71 -6.58 27.89 -16.03
CA GLN A 71 -5.54 26.86 -16.04
C GLN A 71 -6.18 25.54 -15.66
N GLU A 72 -6.11 24.55 -16.56
CA GLU A 72 -6.59 23.20 -16.29
C GLU A 72 -5.83 22.67 -15.09
N LYS A 73 -6.47 22.68 -13.93
CA LYS A 73 -5.87 22.16 -12.72
C LYS A 73 -6.01 20.65 -12.77
N ALA A 74 -4.89 19.94 -12.81
CA ALA A 74 -4.88 18.48 -12.76
C ALA A 74 -5.67 17.95 -11.55
N VAL A 75 -6.32 16.79 -11.72
CA VAL A 75 -7.08 16.14 -10.63
C VAL A 75 -6.11 15.35 -9.75
N PRO A 76 -6.01 15.66 -8.46
CA PRO A 76 -5.15 14.90 -7.57
C PRO A 76 -5.56 13.43 -7.48
N CYS A 77 -4.57 12.55 -7.53
CA CYS A 77 -4.79 11.11 -7.62
C CYS A 77 -4.10 10.35 -6.48
N MET A 78 -4.64 9.16 -6.19
CA MET A 78 -4.02 8.15 -5.36
C MET A 78 -3.83 6.86 -6.15
N VAL A 79 -2.63 6.26 -6.03
CA VAL A 79 -2.31 4.98 -6.69
C VAL A 79 -2.51 3.80 -5.74
N PHE A 80 -3.03 2.72 -6.29
CA PHE A 80 -3.14 1.40 -5.66
C PHE A 80 -2.43 0.38 -6.53
N GLN A 81 -1.50 -0.36 -5.95
CA GLN A 81 -0.73 -1.39 -6.64
C GLN A 81 -0.35 -2.54 -5.72
N HIS A 82 0.25 -3.60 -6.28
CA HIS A 82 0.66 -4.76 -5.50
C HIS A 82 2.08 -4.61 -4.96
N PHE A 83 3.09 -4.44 -5.80
CA PHE A 83 4.47 -4.33 -5.34
C PHE A 83 4.78 -2.91 -4.84
N PRO A 84 5.47 -2.76 -3.69
CA PRO A 84 5.94 -1.46 -3.23
C PRO A 84 7.09 -0.93 -4.10
N VAL A 85 7.20 0.39 -4.23
CA VAL A 85 8.38 1.04 -4.82
C VAL A 85 9.54 1.06 -3.82
N GLN A 86 10.78 1.20 -4.31
CA GLN A 86 11.98 1.22 -3.45
C GLN A 86 11.94 2.32 -2.39
N GLN A 87 11.26 3.42 -2.67
CA GLN A 87 11.18 4.58 -1.79
C GLN A 87 10.42 4.33 -0.49
N TYR A 88 9.72 3.20 -0.33
CA TYR A 88 9.20 2.78 0.97
C TYR A 88 10.33 2.63 2.01
N TYR A 89 11.56 2.32 1.59
CA TYR A 89 12.73 2.32 2.49
C TYR A 89 13.07 3.69 3.07
N GLN A 90 12.59 4.80 2.49
CA GLN A 90 12.79 6.14 3.06
C GLN A 90 11.98 6.39 4.35
N LEU A 91 10.98 5.54 4.61
CA LEU A 91 10.23 5.52 5.88
C LEU A 91 10.90 4.67 6.96
N LEU A 92 12.05 4.09 6.64
CA LEU A 92 12.82 3.24 7.52
C LEU A 92 14.15 3.90 7.85
N LYS A 93 14.70 3.58 9.01
CA LYS A 93 16.06 3.98 9.39
C LYS A 93 16.94 2.75 9.64
N PRO A 94 18.22 2.81 9.28
CA PRO A 94 19.16 1.72 9.55
C PRO A 94 19.24 1.42 11.05
N ALA A 95 19.38 0.13 11.37
CA ALA A 95 19.46 -0.36 12.73
C ALA A 95 20.51 -1.48 12.84
N ALA A 96 20.98 -1.75 14.04
CA ALA A 96 21.80 -2.93 14.27
C ALA A 96 20.96 -4.22 14.15
N ALA A 97 21.56 -5.31 13.70
CA ALA A 97 20.85 -6.58 13.50
C ALA A 97 20.18 -7.11 14.79
N ASN A 98 20.71 -6.76 15.94
CA ASN A 98 20.18 -7.15 17.24
C ASN A 98 19.28 -6.08 17.88
N ALA A 99 18.98 -5.00 17.19
CA ALA A 99 18.06 -3.98 17.70
C ALA A 99 16.64 -4.54 17.77
N ALA A 100 15.88 -4.07 18.76
CA ALA A 100 14.48 -4.46 18.90
C ALA A 100 13.68 -4.12 17.63
N ARG A 101 12.94 -5.09 17.11
CA ARG A 101 12.12 -4.97 15.89
C ARG A 101 12.92 -4.67 14.61
N ALA A 102 14.24 -4.91 14.60
CA ALA A 102 15.03 -4.78 13.39
C ALA A 102 14.68 -5.90 12.42
N ILE A 103 14.44 -5.53 11.17
CA ILE A 103 14.10 -6.43 10.07
C ILE A 103 15.19 -6.30 9.02
N GLU A 104 15.66 -7.42 8.48
CA GLU A 104 16.59 -7.43 7.36
C GLU A 104 15.89 -6.96 6.09
N GLY A 105 16.57 -6.15 5.29
CA GLY A 105 16.07 -5.68 4.01
C GLY A 105 16.03 -6.77 2.95
N TYR A 106 15.20 -6.58 1.94
CA TYR A 106 15.01 -7.54 0.85
C TYR A 106 16.05 -7.32 -0.27
N ARG A 107 16.59 -8.39 -0.85
CA ARG A 107 17.49 -8.43 -2.03
C ARG A 107 18.58 -7.34 -2.04
N ASN A 108 18.39 -6.22 -2.76
CA ASN A 108 19.38 -5.14 -2.85
C ASN A 108 19.65 -4.46 -1.49
N PHE A 109 18.77 -4.65 -0.54
CA PHE A 109 18.90 -4.17 0.83
C PHE A 109 19.33 -5.27 1.80
N ALA A 110 19.56 -6.52 1.32
CA ALA A 110 19.97 -7.64 2.16
C ALA A 110 21.29 -7.36 2.88
N GLY A 111 21.45 -7.94 4.06
CA GLY A 111 22.60 -7.68 4.94
C GLY A 111 22.51 -6.36 5.72
N LYS A 112 21.54 -5.51 5.42
CA LYS A 112 21.24 -4.29 6.18
C LYS A 112 19.95 -4.49 6.96
N HIS A 113 19.89 -3.95 8.17
CA HIS A 113 18.72 -4.06 9.02
C HIS A 113 18.09 -2.68 9.23
N TYR A 114 16.78 -2.67 9.37
CA TYR A 114 15.97 -1.47 9.43
C TYR A 114 14.91 -1.57 10.53
N VAL A 115 14.53 -0.43 11.05
CA VAL A 115 13.33 -0.21 11.86
C VAL A 115 12.51 0.91 11.25
N LEU A 116 11.23 1.01 11.61
CA LEU A 116 10.42 2.17 11.22
C LEU A 116 11.04 3.47 11.74
N ASP A 117 11.02 4.50 10.92
CA ASP A 117 11.32 5.86 11.34
C ASP A 117 10.06 6.49 11.94
N GLU A 118 9.99 6.54 13.27
CA GLU A 118 8.81 7.02 14.00
C GLU A 118 8.52 8.51 13.77
N GLU A 119 9.51 9.28 13.26
CA GLU A 119 9.32 10.68 12.90
C GLU A 119 8.58 10.84 11.56
N LYS A 120 8.65 9.82 10.69
CA LYS A 120 8.06 9.81 9.36
C LYS A 120 6.79 8.98 9.27
N THR A 121 6.57 8.09 10.22
CA THR A 121 5.47 7.12 10.17
C THR A 121 4.41 7.41 11.22
N LEU A 122 3.17 7.10 10.90
CA LEU A 122 2.04 7.29 11.81
C LEU A 122 2.10 6.32 12.99
N PRO A 123 1.61 6.71 14.17
CA PRO A 123 1.44 5.81 15.30
C PRO A 123 0.64 4.55 14.93
N GLY A 124 1.01 3.41 15.50
CA GLY A 124 0.39 2.12 15.16
C GLY A 124 0.95 1.45 13.91
N SER A 125 1.91 2.07 13.22
CA SER A 125 2.65 1.47 12.13
C SER A 125 3.50 0.28 12.61
N TYR A 126 3.62 -0.74 11.74
CA TYR A 126 4.35 -1.97 12.02
C TYR A 126 5.14 -2.44 10.81
N LEU A 127 6.42 -2.75 11.02
CA LEU A 127 7.32 -3.39 10.05
C LEU A 127 7.53 -4.84 10.48
N GLY A 128 7.06 -5.79 9.71
CA GLY A 128 7.12 -7.21 10.03
C GLY A 128 8.00 -8.03 9.09
N GLU A 129 8.40 -7.45 7.95
CA GLU A 129 9.31 -8.06 6.98
C GLU A 129 9.98 -6.98 6.13
N GLY A 130 11.07 -7.34 5.43
CA GLY A 130 11.76 -6.44 4.51
C GLY A 130 10.84 -6.02 3.37
N VAL A 131 10.89 -4.75 2.96
CA VAL A 131 10.09 -4.25 1.86
C VAL A 131 10.52 -4.93 0.56
N SER A 132 9.61 -5.68 -0.05
CA SER A 132 9.87 -6.53 -1.22
C SER A 132 9.64 -5.77 -2.52
N CYS A 133 10.42 -4.73 -2.75
CA CYS A 133 10.38 -3.91 -3.96
C CYS A 133 11.18 -4.51 -5.11
N PRO A 134 10.96 -4.07 -6.36
CA PRO A 134 11.81 -4.38 -7.51
C PRO A 134 13.28 -4.00 -7.29
N ASP A 135 14.19 -4.78 -7.88
CA ASP A 135 15.63 -4.50 -7.81
C ASP A 135 16.03 -3.22 -8.56
N ALA A 136 15.33 -2.90 -9.65
CA ALA A 136 15.53 -1.68 -10.42
C ALA A 136 14.44 -0.65 -10.09
N ASP A 137 14.84 0.61 -9.95
CA ASP A 137 13.89 1.72 -9.87
C ASP A 137 13.32 2.00 -11.27
N SER A 138 12.01 1.89 -11.42
CA SER A 138 11.31 2.13 -12.68
C SER A 138 11.10 3.63 -13.00
N GLY A 139 11.41 4.51 -12.06
CA GLY A 139 11.07 5.92 -12.14
C GLY A 139 9.63 6.24 -11.76
N GLU A 140 8.85 5.24 -11.31
CA GLU A 140 7.47 5.43 -10.89
C GLU A 140 7.32 6.50 -9.81
N PHE A 141 8.14 6.44 -8.76
CA PHE A 141 8.08 7.42 -7.68
C PHE A 141 8.32 8.84 -8.18
N ALA A 142 9.27 9.03 -9.11
CA ALA A 142 9.52 10.35 -9.71
C ALA A 142 8.31 10.87 -10.49
N ILE A 143 7.56 9.99 -11.18
CA ILE A 143 6.31 10.36 -11.83
C ILE A 143 5.28 10.82 -10.80
N LEU A 144 5.13 10.09 -9.69
CA LEU A 144 4.22 10.48 -8.61
C LEU A 144 4.60 11.83 -7.98
N GLU A 145 5.91 12.11 -7.85
CA GLU A 145 6.39 13.40 -7.35
C GLU A 145 6.11 14.57 -8.31
N GLN A 146 6.27 14.33 -9.60
CA GLN A 146 6.16 15.36 -10.64
C GLN A 146 4.70 15.67 -11.02
N HIS A 147 3.83 14.70 -10.94
CA HIS A 147 2.41 14.82 -11.24
C HIS A 147 1.56 14.95 -9.97
N ASP A 148 0.26 15.13 -10.12
CA ASP A 148 -0.63 15.42 -9.00
C ASP A 148 -1.06 14.16 -8.24
N TYR A 149 -0.09 13.40 -7.72
CA TYR A 149 -0.32 12.30 -6.82
C TYR A 149 -0.02 12.70 -5.38
N PHE A 150 -0.92 12.38 -4.45
CA PHE A 150 -0.74 12.66 -3.02
C PHE A 150 -0.49 11.41 -2.19
N ALA A 151 -0.82 10.22 -2.72
CA ALA A 151 -0.63 8.96 -2.00
C ALA A 151 -0.41 7.77 -2.94
N ILE A 152 0.32 6.78 -2.42
CA ILE A 152 0.46 5.45 -3.00
C ILE A 152 0.17 4.38 -1.93
N SER A 153 -0.62 3.37 -2.26
CA SER A 153 -0.88 2.20 -1.42
C SER A 153 -0.36 0.95 -2.09
N ALA A 154 0.48 0.19 -1.39
CA ALA A 154 0.99 -1.10 -1.84
C ALA A 154 0.61 -2.22 -0.87
N GLY A 155 0.45 -3.43 -1.42
CA GLY A 155 0.27 -4.67 -0.71
C GLY A 155 1.55 -5.49 -0.65
N HIS A 156 1.49 -6.75 -1.11
CA HIS A 156 2.56 -7.72 -1.26
C HIS A 156 3.22 -8.19 0.03
N ASP A 157 3.77 -7.29 0.82
CA ASP A 157 4.43 -7.61 2.09
C ASP A 157 3.36 -7.89 3.16
N HIS A 158 3.07 -9.16 3.37
CA HIS A 158 1.93 -9.59 4.17
C HIS A 158 1.98 -9.17 5.63
N ARG A 159 3.19 -8.87 6.14
CA ARG A 159 3.41 -8.49 7.54
C ARG A 159 3.64 -7.00 7.74
N ASN A 160 3.69 -6.22 6.67
CA ASN A 160 3.91 -4.79 6.76
C ASN A 160 2.59 -4.04 6.87
N ALA A 161 2.51 -3.16 7.86
CA ALA A 161 1.32 -2.38 8.17
C ALA A 161 1.73 -0.98 8.63
N PHE A 162 2.32 -0.19 7.75
CA PHE A 162 2.79 1.14 8.09
C PHE A 162 2.29 2.20 7.12
N VAL A 163 2.19 3.42 7.61
CA VAL A 163 1.82 4.60 6.85
C VAL A 163 2.81 5.71 7.22
N GLY A 164 3.32 6.38 6.23
CA GLY A 164 4.23 7.49 6.44
C GLY A 164 4.22 8.46 5.27
N THR A 165 4.96 9.54 5.41
CA THR A 165 5.09 10.56 4.37
C THR A 165 6.55 10.73 3.99
N VAL A 166 6.83 10.61 2.70
CA VAL A 166 8.14 10.90 2.13
C VAL A 166 8.11 12.33 1.58
N PRO A 167 9.01 13.20 2.04
CA PRO A 167 9.11 14.55 1.47
C PRO A 167 9.39 14.49 -0.03
N VAL A 168 8.66 15.24 -0.83
CA VAL A 168 8.94 15.36 -2.27
C VAL A 168 10.04 16.40 -2.50
N SER A 169 11.00 16.05 -3.36
CA SER A 169 12.11 16.94 -3.71
C SER A 169 11.60 18.07 -4.59
N ARG A 170 11.45 19.26 -4.03
CA ARG A 170 11.00 20.47 -4.75
C ARG A 170 12.09 21.15 -5.56
N GLU A 171 13.19 20.51 -5.90
CA GLU A 171 14.30 21.15 -6.60
C GLU A 171 14.03 21.51 -8.08
N MET A 172 12.87 21.17 -8.64
CA MET A 172 12.54 21.47 -10.04
C MET A 172 11.31 22.37 -10.25
N ALA A 173 10.80 23.00 -9.23
CA ALA A 173 9.88 24.11 -9.44
C ALA A 173 10.73 25.34 -9.73
N SER A 174 10.80 25.74 -11.02
CA SER A 174 11.37 27.04 -11.43
C SER A 174 10.81 28.16 -10.56
N ALA A 175 11.64 29.16 -10.27
CA ALA A 175 11.34 30.33 -9.43
C ALA A 175 10.06 31.11 -9.83
N ASP A 176 9.46 30.78 -10.97
CA ASP A 176 8.24 31.42 -11.51
C ASP A 176 6.94 30.69 -11.11
N ALA A 177 7.01 29.51 -10.47
CA ALA A 177 5.83 28.76 -10.01
C ALA A 177 5.43 29.14 -8.57
N GLN A 178 5.21 30.42 -8.31
CA GLN A 178 4.44 30.88 -7.13
C GLN A 178 2.93 30.63 -7.29
N THR A 179 2.51 29.92 -8.33
CA THR A 179 1.14 29.52 -8.55
C THR A 179 0.87 28.19 -7.86
N ALA A 180 0.23 28.31 -6.72
CA ALA A 180 -0.58 27.27 -6.08
C ALA A 180 -0.01 25.85 -6.13
N ALA A 181 0.74 25.48 -5.10
CA ALA A 181 0.92 24.07 -4.77
C ALA A 181 -0.44 23.36 -4.85
N SER A 182 -0.52 22.27 -5.62
CA SER A 182 -1.72 21.43 -5.64
C SER A 182 -2.12 21.12 -4.20
N PRO A 183 -3.39 21.25 -3.80
CA PRO A 183 -3.82 21.20 -2.41
C PRO A 183 -3.43 19.91 -1.66
N GLY A 184 -3.01 18.88 -2.38
CA GLY A 184 -2.67 17.58 -1.81
C GLY A 184 -1.20 17.33 -1.48
N LYS A 185 -0.28 18.24 -1.86
CA LYS A 185 1.17 18.04 -1.65
C LYS A 185 1.77 18.82 -0.48
N VAL A 186 0.97 19.23 0.47
CA VAL A 186 1.47 19.86 1.69
C VAL A 186 2.16 18.78 2.54
N GLY A 187 3.51 18.66 2.39
CA GLY A 187 4.34 17.79 3.22
C GLY A 187 5.00 16.60 2.51
N GLY A 188 4.50 16.14 1.36
CA GLY A 188 5.10 15.01 0.64
C GLY A 188 4.10 13.97 0.13
N LEU A 189 4.61 12.85 -0.37
CA LEU A 189 3.80 11.72 -0.83
C LEU A 189 3.51 10.77 0.33
N MET A 190 2.22 10.53 0.61
CA MET A 190 1.80 9.53 1.59
C MET A 190 2.03 8.13 1.01
N MET A 191 2.73 7.28 1.75
CA MET A 191 3.02 5.90 1.38
C MET A 191 2.39 4.94 2.39
N ILE A 192 1.58 4.01 1.88
CA ILE A 192 0.77 3.10 2.68
C ILE A 192 1.16 1.66 2.35
N ALA A 193 1.64 0.92 3.34
CA ALA A 193 1.82 -0.52 3.27
C ALA A 193 0.65 -1.21 3.97
N SER A 194 0.01 -2.17 3.29
CA SER A 194 -1.15 -2.88 3.80
C SER A 194 -0.84 -4.37 3.99
N PRO A 195 -1.13 -4.93 5.17
CA PRO A 195 -0.89 -6.34 5.45
C PRO A 195 -1.88 -7.23 4.71
N THR A 196 -1.63 -8.54 4.72
CA THR A 196 -2.61 -9.49 4.18
C THR A 196 -3.87 -9.56 5.03
N SER A 197 -5.02 -9.59 4.38
CA SER A 197 -6.31 -9.95 4.99
C SER A 197 -6.64 -11.43 4.85
N GLY A 198 -5.92 -12.14 3.96
CA GLY A 198 -6.19 -13.55 3.64
C GLY A 198 -5.61 -14.52 4.64
N PHE A 199 -6.25 -15.68 4.80
CA PHE A 199 -5.83 -16.75 5.70
C PHE A 199 -5.13 -17.92 4.98
N GLY A 200 -5.11 -17.92 3.66
CA GLY A 200 -4.50 -18.97 2.82
C GLY A 200 -3.01 -18.78 2.55
N SER A 201 -2.38 -17.73 3.09
CA SER A 201 -0.98 -17.43 2.86
C SER A 201 -0.28 -17.07 4.18
N TYR A 202 1.06 -16.99 4.14
CA TYR A 202 1.83 -16.52 5.29
C TYR A 202 1.41 -15.10 5.69
N GLY A 203 1.75 -14.65 6.89
CA GLY A 203 1.41 -13.30 7.34
C GLY A 203 1.45 -13.14 8.85
N PRO A 204 0.85 -12.08 9.38
CA PRO A 204 0.75 -11.87 10.82
C PRO A 204 -0.18 -12.91 11.46
N VAL A 205 -0.16 -12.96 12.79
CA VAL A 205 -1.13 -13.75 13.55
C VAL A 205 -2.56 -13.45 13.11
N PRO A 206 -3.49 -14.41 13.21
CA PRO A 206 -4.85 -14.27 12.69
C PRO A 206 -5.55 -13.00 13.08
N GLN A 207 -5.39 -12.60 14.34
CA GLN A 207 -6.04 -11.43 14.91
C GLN A 207 -5.54 -10.12 14.30
N LYS A 208 -4.33 -10.11 13.73
CA LYS A 208 -3.66 -8.97 13.12
C LYS A 208 -3.75 -8.95 11.59
N ARG A 209 -4.39 -9.94 10.98
CA ARG A 209 -4.72 -9.89 9.57
C ARG A 209 -5.79 -8.84 9.36
N ALA A 210 -5.61 -8.01 8.36
CA ALA A 210 -6.45 -6.84 8.23
C ALA A 210 -6.69 -6.45 6.76
N ALA A 211 -7.84 -5.89 6.48
CA ALA A 211 -8.04 -5.00 5.36
C ALA A 211 -7.72 -3.57 5.79
N ARG A 212 -7.31 -2.73 4.85
CA ARG A 212 -7.12 -1.31 5.10
C ARG A 212 -8.31 -0.53 4.59
N LEU A 213 -8.97 0.20 5.47
CA LEU A 213 -9.95 1.20 5.09
C LEU A 213 -9.24 2.52 4.83
N ILE A 214 -9.57 3.15 3.71
CA ILE A 214 -9.10 4.49 3.34
C ILE A 214 -10.35 5.34 3.13
N GLU A 215 -10.48 6.39 3.89
CA GLU A 215 -11.63 7.28 3.89
C GLU A 215 -11.24 8.65 3.36
N PHE A 216 -11.96 9.12 2.36
CA PHE A 216 -11.80 10.44 1.77
C PHE A 216 -12.94 11.35 2.24
N ASP A 217 -12.59 12.46 2.89
CA ASP A 217 -13.55 13.53 3.15
C ASP A 217 -13.59 14.46 1.91
N ILE A 218 -14.74 14.62 1.29
CA ILE A 218 -14.89 15.44 0.08
C ILE A 218 -14.44 16.90 0.27
N ARG A 219 -14.38 17.36 1.51
CA ARG A 219 -13.89 18.72 1.84
C ARG A 219 -12.37 18.78 1.90
N HIS A 220 -11.73 17.64 2.18
CA HIS A 220 -10.28 17.46 2.31
C HIS A 220 -9.84 16.15 1.65
N PRO A 221 -10.11 15.98 0.34
CA PRO A 221 -9.97 14.67 -0.34
C PRO A 221 -8.51 14.18 -0.42
N TYR A 222 -7.54 15.08 -0.24
CA TYR A 222 -6.11 14.77 -0.37
C TYR A 222 -5.43 14.44 0.98
N GLU A 223 -6.21 14.40 2.03
CA GLU A 223 -5.77 14.03 3.38
C GLU A 223 -6.56 12.81 3.85
N PRO A 224 -6.43 11.64 3.19
CA PRO A 224 -7.21 10.48 3.54
C PRO A 224 -6.87 9.99 4.94
N ARG A 225 -7.90 9.62 5.67
CA ARG A 225 -7.75 8.88 6.91
C ARG A 225 -7.64 7.40 6.59
N THR A 226 -6.78 6.70 7.28
CA THR A 226 -6.62 5.27 7.06
C THR A 226 -6.55 4.52 8.38
N GLN A 227 -7.21 3.37 8.43
CA GLN A 227 -7.18 2.47 9.56
C GLN A 227 -7.14 1.01 9.09
N LEU A 228 -6.56 0.15 9.92
CA LEU A 228 -6.64 -1.28 9.73
C LEU A 228 -7.94 -1.81 10.31
N LEU A 229 -8.67 -2.57 9.53
CA LEU A 229 -9.80 -3.35 9.98
C LEU A 229 -9.28 -4.74 10.35
N GLU A 230 -8.73 -4.86 11.55
CA GLU A 230 -8.14 -6.10 12.04
C GLU A 230 -9.20 -7.17 12.28
N TYR A 231 -8.92 -8.38 11.85
CA TYR A 231 -9.83 -9.50 12.02
C TYR A 231 -10.20 -9.73 13.50
N GLY A 232 -9.21 -9.62 14.41
CA GLY A 232 -9.43 -9.79 15.84
C GLY A 232 -10.39 -8.78 16.44
N GLU A 233 -10.45 -7.56 15.88
CA GLU A 233 -11.38 -6.52 16.30
C GLU A 233 -12.77 -6.71 15.71
N LEU A 234 -12.85 -7.05 14.41
CA LEU A 234 -14.11 -7.22 13.70
C LEU A 234 -14.92 -8.43 14.16
N VAL A 235 -14.24 -9.53 14.45
CA VAL A 235 -14.91 -10.79 14.85
C VAL A 235 -15.02 -10.91 16.36
N GLY A 236 -14.42 -10.01 17.10
CA GLY A 236 -14.35 -10.05 18.55
C GLY A 236 -13.49 -11.22 19.04
N LYS A 237 -13.87 -11.86 20.12
CA LYS A 237 -13.10 -12.99 20.65
C LYS A 237 -12.96 -14.07 19.58
N PRO A 238 -11.80 -14.73 19.46
CA PRO A 238 -11.54 -15.82 18.50
C PRO A 238 -12.36 -17.07 18.83
N SER A 239 -13.63 -16.90 19.16
CA SER A 239 -14.58 -17.95 19.47
C SER A 239 -15.19 -18.59 18.23
N ALA A 240 -15.10 -17.94 17.07
CA ALA A 240 -15.39 -18.58 15.82
C ALA A 240 -14.24 -19.57 15.53
N GLY A 241 -14.39 -20.81 15.95
CA GLY A 241 -13.38 -21.87 15.82
C GLY A 241 -12.85 -22.02 14.40
N LYS A 242 -13.64 -21.68 13.37
CA LYS A 242 -13.21 -21.66 11.96
C LYS A 242 -12.18 -20.56 11.67
N ALA A 243 -12.42 -19.36 12.15
CA ALA A 243 -11.55 -18.25 11.88
C ALA A 243 -10.20 -18.37 12.58
N TYR A 244 -10.23 -18.82 13.81
CA TYR A 244 -9.03 -19.18 14.55
C TYR A 244 -8.26 -20.31 13.86
N ALA A 245 -9.00 -21.25 13.31
CA ALA A 245 -8.52 -22.36 12.56
C ALA A 245 -7.73 -21.95 11.31
N TYR A 246 -8.31 -21.14 10.46
CA TYR A 246 -7.65 -20.65 9.24
C TYR A 246 -6.41 -19.81 9.54
N GLY A 247 -6.41 -19.10 10.63
CA GLY A 247 -5.28 -18.30 11.01
C GLY A 247 -4.11 -19.09 11.55
N MET A 248 -4.39 -20.19 12.26
CA MET A 248 -3.34 -21.05 12.82
C MET A 248 -2.56 -21.80 11.74
N THR A 249 -3.20 -22.13 10.61
CA THR A 249 -2.54 -22.80 9.47
C THR A 249 -1.65 -21.88 8.66
N SER A 250 -1.81 -20.58 8.79
CA SER A 250 -1.08 -19.60 7.98
C SER A 250 0.05 -18.89 8.73
N GLU A 251 0.20 -19.10 10.03
CA GLU A 251 1.45 -18.80 10.70
C GLU A 251 2.48 -19.85 10.28
N SER A 252 3.10 -19.62 9.17
CA SER A 252 4.34 -20.33 8.91
C SER A 252 5.41 -19.79 9.86
N LYS A 253 5.39 -20.30 11.08
CA LYS A 253 6.71 -20.61 11.61
C LYS A 253 7.26 -21.62 10.65
N PRO A 254 8.51 -21.45 10.17
CA PRO A 254 9.16 -22.49 9.37
C PRO A 254 9.16 -23.87 10.06
N GLU A 255 8.76 -23.93 11.33
CA GLU A 255 8.82 -25.09 12.20
C GLU A 255 7.46 -25.49 12.79
N SER A 256 6.37 -24.78 12.53
CA SER A 256 5.07 -25.20 13.02
C SER A 256 4.39 -26.04 11.94
N GLU A 257 4.27 -27.33 12.20
CA GLU A 257 3.31 -28.16 11.50
C GLU A 257 1.95 -27.47 11.55
N GLY A 258 1.41 -27.18 10.36
CA GLY A 258 0.07 -26.60 10.25
C GLY A 258 -0.91 -27.48 11.02
N VAL A 259 -1.70 -26.87 11.89
CA VAL A 259 -2.76 -27.63 12.58
C VAL A 259 -3.87 -27.86 11.57
N ASP A 260 -4.00 -29.08 11.11
CA ASP A 260 -5.15 -29.51 10.32
C ASP A 260 -6.42 -29.48 11.19
N LEU A 261 -7.20 -28.46 10.96
CA LEU A 261 -8.39 -28.16 11.75
C LEU A 261 -9.65 -28.79 11.17
N LEU A 262 -9.54 -29.36 9.98
CA LEU A 262 -10.55 -30.26 9.45
C LEU A 262 -10.50 -31.61 10.20
N HIS A 263 -9.34 -32.01 10.69
CA HIS A 263 -9.13 -33.16 11.54
C HIS A 263 -8.90 -32.72 12.98
N ARG A 264 -9.96 -32.27 13.65
CA ARG A 264 -9.88 -32.06 15.10
C ARG A 264 -9.46 -33.41 15.72
N PRO A 265 -8.32 -33.47 16.41
CA PRO A 265 -7.95 -34.70 17.10
C PRO A 265 -9.06 -35.04 18.07
N THR A 266 -9.72 -36.18 17.82
CA THR A 266 -10.74 -36.68 18.70
C THR A 266 -10.09 -36.90 20.09
N TRP A 267 -10.88 -36.89 21.14
CA TRP A 267 -10.34 -37.16 22.49
C TRP A 267 -9.57 -38.49 22.54
N TRP A 268 -9.96 -39.45 21.72
CA TRP A 268 -9.25 -40.72 21.52
C TRP A 268 -7.85 -40.55 20.94
N SER A 269 -7.68 -39.72 19.96
CA SER A 269 -6.34 -39.45 19.39
C SER A 269 -5.44 -38.71 20.39
N LYS A 270 -6.00 -37.85 21.22
CA LYS A 270 -5.29 -37.18 22.31
C LYS A 270 -4.88 -38.17 23.39
N LEU A 271 -5.75 -39.11 23.74
CA LEU A 271 -5.45 -40.15 24.69
C LEU A 271 -4.35 -41.08 24.18
N LEU A 272 -4.42 -41.51 22.92
CA LEU A 272 -3.39 -42.35 22.30
C LEU A 272 -2.01 -41.62 22.21
N THR A 273 -2.00 -40.34 21.92
CA THR A 273 -0.78 -39.56 21.93
C THR A 273 -0.20 -39.43 23.34
N TRP A 274 -1.05 -39.28 24.35
CA TRP A 274 -0.61 -39.21 25.74
C TRP A 274 -0.05 -40.57 26.21
N LEU A 275 -0.68 -41.69 25.83
CA LEU A 275 -0.21 -43.03 26.16
C LEU A 275 1.13 -43.39 25.47
N ARG A 276 1.43 -42.82 24.30
CA ARG A 276 2.70 -43.05 23.60
C ARG A 276 3.86 -42.23 24.19
N LYS A 277 3.58 -41.23 25.00
CA LYS A 277 4.59 -40.38 25.66
C LYS A 277 4.94 -40.83 27.09
N LYS A 278 4.29 -41.89 27.58
CA LYS A 278 4.66 -42.62 28.79
C LYS A 278 5.38 -43.94 28.46
#